data_8ea305bc50571e8d4018828e066241a3
#
_entry.id   8ea305bc50571e8d4018828e066241a3
#
_cell.length_a   1.000
_cell.length_b   1.000
_cell.length_c   1.000
_cell.angle_alpha   90.00
_cell.angle_beta   90.00
_cell.angle_gamma   90.00
#
_symmetry.space_group_name_H-M   'P 1'
#
loop_
_entity.id
_entity.type
_entity.pdbx_description
1 polymer ?
#
loop_
_entity_poly.entity_id
_entity_poly.type
_entity_poly.pdbx_seq_one_letter_code
_entity_poly.pdbx_strand_id
1 'polypeptide(L)'
;MTDAHVHFRDWNQSAKETVLHGMLTGAASGFDVFFDMPNCNPPVTDRETALRRLELGKQAEEELKKQGFDVHYHLYLGLTSDEKQIADMVSVYNDLFPRVCGMKMFASQSTGNMGIIGKDRQLAVYKALSDNGYCGVVAVHCEKEELFRSSEVSHCTKRPSVSEEASVRDQIECVEKAHFQGTLHIAHISTQGALDAVKDARSRGLKITCGATPHHILLNSDCETDIVKMNPPLRPKSDRLAVWNALFDGTINWVESDHAPHTLADKMAGASGIPGFEGMLLVIRRLKEAGMSQARLNELFCTNALEVFGIKETSSPVSEISDEMVSLAHSAYPISAWN
;
A
#
# COMPACT_ATOMS: atom_id res chain seq x y z
N MET A 1 7.51 -14.16 2.82
CA MET A 1 6.18 -13.52 2.51
C MET A 1 6.40 -12.26 1.68
N THR A 2 5.35 -11.77 0.97
CA THR A 2 5.38 -10.56 0.14
C THR A 2 4.63 -9.41 0.83
N ASP A 3 5.22 -8.22 0.85
CA ASP A 3 4.54 -7.00 1.24
C ASP A 3 4.46 -6.04 0.03
N ALA A 4 3.28 -5.93 -0.54
CA ALA A 4 3.06 -5.19 -1.79
C ALA A 4 2.88 -3.67 -1.61
N HIS A 5 3.08 -3.14 -0.39
CA HIS A 5 2.88 -1.72 -0.07
C HIS A 5 3.67 -1.30 1.17
N VAL A 6 4.88 -0.80 0.95
CA VAL A 6 5.72 -0.23 2.01
C VAL A 6 6.16 1.19 1.64
N HIS A 7 6.43 2.01 2.64
CA HIS A 7 7.01 3.35 2.49
C HIS A 7 8.37 3.38 3.19
N PHE A 8 9.35 2.73 2.64
CA PHE A 8 10.74 2.86 3.10
C PHE A 8 11.20 4.30 2.91
N ARG A 9 11.70 4.92 3.95
CA ARG A 9 11.94 6.37 3.95
C ARG A 9 13.23 6.72 3.22
N ASP A 10 14.35 6.89 3.90
CA ASP A 10 15.64 7.26 3.34
C ASP A 10 15.73 8.71 2.79
N TRP A 11 16.84 9.06 2.19
CA TRP A 11 17.14 10.39 1.68
C TRP A 11 16.86 11.49 2.73
N ASN A 12 16.01 12.48 2.42
CA ASN A 12 15.64 13.55 3.36
C ASN A 12 14.74 13.05 4.52
N GLN A 13 14.41 11.76 4.53
CA GLN A 13 13.58 11.13 5.55
C GLN A 13 14.31 10.02 6.33
N SER A 14 15.63 9.91 6.18
CA SER A 14 16.46 8.86 6.82
C SER A 14 16.38 8.86 8.35
N ALA A 15 16.03 10.00 8.97
CA ALA A 15 15.78 10.06 10.41
C ALA A 15 14.54 9.25 10.87
N LYS A 16 13.62 8.95 9.95
CA LYS A 16 12.44 8.10 10.21
C LYS A 16 12.75 6.63 10.00
N GLU A 17 13.49 6.35 8.93
CA GLU A 17 13.93 5.03 8.51
C GLU A 17 14.85 5.12 7.30
N THR A 18 15.65 4.06 7.05
CA THR A 18 16.37 3.83 5.79
C THR A 18 15.82 2.59 5.09
N VAL A 19 16.04 2.47 3.77
CA VAL A 19 15.64 1.27 2.99
C VAL A 19 16.23 0.01 3.62
N LEU A 20 17.51 0.04 4.01
CA LEU A 20 18.18 -1.09 4.64
C LEU A 20 17.52 -1.49 5.97
N HIS A 21 17.20 -0.52 6.82
CA HIS A 21 16.58 -0.80 8.13
C HIS A 21 15.16 -1.40 7.95
N GLY A 22 14.35 -0.83 7.05
CA GLY A 22 13.00 -1.33 6.79
C GLY A 22 13.02 -2.74 6.19
N MET A 23 13.89 -2.99 5.20
CA MET A 23 14.05 -4.32 4.62
C MET A 23 14.60 -5.35 5.64
N LEU A 24 15.54 -4.97 6.51
CA LEU A 24 16.02 -5.84 7.58
C LEU A 24 14.90 -6.21 8.56
N THR A 25 14.12 -5.22 9.00
CA THR A 25 12.99 -5.45 9.91
C THR A 25 11.94 -6.35 9.27
N GLY A 26 11.60 -6.09 8.00
CA GLY A 26 10.69 -6.93 7.23
C GLY A 26 11.21 -8.36 7.06
N ALA A 27 12.49 -8.52 6.71
CA ALA A 27 13.13 -9.84 6.56
C ALA A 27 13.13 -10.63 7.88
N ALA A 28 13.48 -9.99 8.99
CA ALA A 28 13.41 -10.58 10.32
C ALA A 28 11.96 -10.92 10.76
N SER A 29 10.97 -10.25 10.15
CA SER A 29 9.54 -10.56 10.30
C SER A 29 9.06 -11.63 9.29
N GLY A 30 9.95 -12.22 8.49
CA GLY A 30 9.65 -13.28 7.53
C GLY A 30 9.15 -12.80 6.16
N PHE A 31 9.33 -11.52 5.82
CA PHE A 31 9.06 -10.98 4.49
C PHE A 31 10.31 -11.00 3.64
N ASP A 32 10.19 -11.38 2.38
CA ASP A 32 11.29 -11.53 1.44
C ASP A 32 11.07 -10.77 0.11
N VAL A 33 9.86 -10.25 -0.13
CA VAL A 33 9.59 -9.39 -1.29
C VAL A 33 8.88 -8.12 -0.85
N PHE A 34 9.39 -6.96 -1.27
CA PHE A 34 8.90 -5.65 -0.86
C PHE A 34 8.63 -4.75 -2.08
N PHE A 35 7.47 -4.07 -2.08
CA PHE A 35 7.09 -3.11 -3.10
C PHE A 35 7.04 -1.72 -2.48
N ASP A 36 8.05 -0.90 -2.75
CA ASP A 36 8.24 0.40 -2.12
C ASP A 36 7.50 1.52 -2.87
N MET A 37 6.78 2.34 -2.11
CA MET A 37 5.96 3.44 -2.63
C MET A 37 6.78 4.68 -2.99
N PRO A 38 6.37 5.45 -4.00
CA PRO A 38 7.17 6.53 -4.59
C PRO A 38 7.15 7.85 -3.82
N ASN A 39 6.36 7.98 -2.75
CA ASN A 39 6.17 9.25 -2.01
C ASN A 39 7.20 9.50 -0.91
N CYS A 40 8.43 9.07 -1.14
CA CYS A 40 9.60 9.49 -0.37
C CYS A 40 9.97 10.97 -0.67
N ASN A 41 11.08 11.48 -0.13
CA ASN A 41 11.50 12.85 -0.37
C ASN A 41 12.98 12.91 -0.80
N PRO A 42 13.27 13.24 -2.08
CA PRO A 42 12.32 13.62 -3.16
C PRO A 42 11.43 12.44 -3.62
N PRO A 43 10.25 12.71 -4.22
CA PRO A 43 9.38 11.64 -4.72
C PRO A 43 9.96 11.01 -6.00
N VAL A 44 9.59 9.74 -6.25
CA VAL A 44 10.04 9.01 -7.46
C VAL A 44 9.07 9.27 -8.61
N THR A 45 9.30 10.35 -9.32
CA THR A 45 8.45 10.83 -10.44
C THR A 45 9.20 11.05 -11.74
N ASP A 46 10.45 10.60 -11.81
CA ASP A 46 11.30 10.63 -13.01
C ASP A 46 12.30 9.47 -13.03
N ARG A 47 12.99 9.30 -14.15
CA ARG A 47 13.99 8.22 -14.34
C ARG A 47 15.16 8.32 -13.36
N GLU A 48 15.65 9.52 -13.07
CA GLU A 48 16.81 9.72 -12.23
C GLU A 48 16.51 9.25 -10.79
N THR A 49 15.41 9.74 -10.23
CA THR A 49 14.96 9.33 -8.89
C THR A 49 14.63 7.84 -8.82
N ALA A 50 14.04 7.26 -9.88
CA ALA A 50 13.79 5.82 -9.95
C ALA A 50 15.08 5.00 -9.90
N LEU A 51 16.08 5.32 -10.73
CA LEU A 51 17.37 4.61 -10.74
C LEU A 51 18.11 4.76 -9.41
N ARG A 52 18.12 5.94 -8.82
CA ARG A 52 18.73 6.18 -7.50
C ARG A 52 18.03 5.37 -6.39
N ARG A 53 16.71 5.26 -6.46
CA ARG A 53 15.93 4.49 -5.46
C ARG A 53 16.16 2.98 -5.61
N LEU A 54 16.20 2.48 -6.85
CA LEU A 54 16.54 1.09 -7.14
C LEU A 54 17.97 0.71 -6.70
N GLU A 55 18.90 1.65 -6.81
CA GLU A 55 20.27 1.42 -6.32
C GLU A 55 20.32 1.26 -4.79
N LEU A 56 19.54 2.05 -4.02
CA LEU A 56 19.41 1.85 -2.57
C LEU A 56 18.82 0.48 -2.24
N GLY A 57 17.76 0.07 -2.95
CA GLY A 57 17.17 -1.26 -2.79
C GLY A 57 18.18 -2.37 -3.07
N LYS A 58 18.95 -2.26 -4.15
CA LYS A 58 20.00 -3.23 -4.52
C LYS A 58 21.09 -3.31 -3.44
N GLN A 59 21.57 -2.18 -2.93
CA GLN A 59 22.57 -2.15 -1.86
C GLN A 59 22.05 -2.80 -0.58
N ALA A 60 20.77 -2.59 -0.26
CA ALA A 60 20.11 -3.26 0.87
C ALA A 60 20.00 -4.78 0.66
N GLU A 61 19.61 -5.24 -0.53
CA GLU A 61 19.59 -6.68 -0.89
C GLU A 61 20.98 -7.31 -0.72
N GLU A 62 22.04 -6.66 -1.24
CA GLU A 62 23.41 -7.15 -1.14
C GLU A 62 23.90 -7.23 0.31
N GLU A 63 23.55 -6.27 1.15
CA GLU A 63 23.92 -6.25 2.56
C GLU A 63 23.18 -7.31 3.37
N LEU A 64 21.87 -7.46 3.14
CA LEU A 64 21.03 -8.47 3.79
C LEU A 64 21.41 -9.89 3.39
N LYS A 65 21.85 -10.09 2.15
CA LYS A 65 22.35 -11.38 1.68
C LYS A 65 23.57 -11.85 2.46
N LYS A 66 24.49 -10.94 2.86
CA LYS A 66 25.64 -11.26 3.74
C LYS A 66 25.21 -11.72 5.12
N GLN A 67 24.01 -11.27 5.56
CA GLN A 67 23.40 -11.64 6.84
C GLN A 67 22.50 -12.89 6.74
N GLY A 68 22.42 -13.51 5.55
CA GLY A 68 21.66 -14.75 5.32
C GLY A 68 20.20 -14.53 4.90
N PHE A 69 19.78 -13.29 4.62
CA PHE A 69 18.46 -13.00 4.07
C PHE A 69 18.51 -12.90 2.54
N ASP A 70 17.62 -13.62 1.86
CA ASP A 70 17.42 -13.51 0.41
C ASP A 70 16.12 -12.71 0.18
N VAL A 71 16.28 -11.43 -0.14
CA VAL A 71 15.17 -10.47 -0.22
C VAL A 71 15.18 -9.76 -1.57
N HIS A 72 14.00 -9.33 -2.02
CA HIS A 72 13.79 -8.68 -3.30
C HIS A 72 13.06 -7.35 -3.13
N TYR A 73 13.62 -6.31 -3.72
CA TYR A 73 13.10 -4.96 -3.68
C TYR A 73 12.50 -4.57 -5.03
N HIS A 74 11.27 -4.09 -5.03
CA HIS A 74 10.57 -3.53 -6.17
C HIS A 74 10.07 -2.13 -5.85
N LEU A 75 9.90 -1.31 -6.88
CA LEU A 75 9.60 0.11 -6.76
C LEU A 75 8.36 0.48 -7.57
N TYR A 76 7.46 1.25 -6.98
CA TYR A 76 6.42 1.96 -7.72
C TYR A 76 6.93 3.30 -8.25
N LEU A 77 6.43 3.70 -9.42
CA LEU A 77 6.59 5.07 -9.93
C LEU A 77 5.39 5.93 -9.54
N GLY A 78 5.65 7.17 -9.18
CA GLY A 78 4.62 8.14 -8.83
C GLY A 78 4.04 8.82 -10.07
N LEU A 79 2.71 8.85 -10.15
CA LEU A 79 1.99 9.58 -11.18
C LEU A 79 1.72 11.01 -10.75
N THR A 80 1.78 11.92 -11.72
CA THR A 80 1.32 13.30 -11.61
C THR A 80 0.19 13.56 -12.61
N SER A 81 -0.32 14.78 -12.68
CA SER A 81 -1.30 15.18 -13.71
C SER A 81 -0.66 15.69 -15.01
N ASP A 82 0.65 15.59 -15.18
CA ASP A 82 1.39 15.98 -16.36
C ASP A 82 1.48 14.81 -17.35
N GLU A 83 0.87 14.94 -18.52
CA GLU A 83 0.84 13.91 -19.56
C GLU A 83 2.24 13.51 -20.03
N LYS A 84 3.18 14.47 -20.10
CA LYS A 84 4.56 14.17 -20.47
C LYS A 84 5.24 13.33 -19.41
N GLN A 85 5.08 13.68 -18.13
CA GLN A 85 5.61 12.88 -17.01
C GLN A 85 5.03 11.45 -17.05
N ILE A 86 3.74 11.28 -17.34
CA ILE A 86 3.11 9.97 -17.46
C ILE A 86 3.75 9.15 -18.57
N ALA A 87 3.94 9.74 -19.77
CA ALA A 87 4.61 9.07 -20.89
C ALA A 87 6.05 8.65 -20.55
N ASP A 88 6.81 9.55 -19.88
CA ASP A 88 8.16 9.25 -19.41
C ASP A 88 8.16 8.08 -18.41
N MET A 89 7.18 8.04 -17.47
CA MET A 89 7.07 6.94 -16.51
C MET A 89 6.68 5.61 -17.16
N VAL A 90 5.84 5.63 -18.19
CA VAL A 90 5.55 4.40 -18.98
C VAL A 90 6.82 3.87 -19.63
N SER A 91 7.66 4.73 -20.19
CA SER A 91 8.96 4.34 -20.74
C SER A 91 9.88 3.75 -19.67
N VAL A 92 9.97 4.39 -18.49
CA VAL A 92 10.78 3.91 -17.37
C VAL A 92 10.31 2.54 -16.88
N TYR A 93 8.99 2.34 -16.77
CA TYR A 93 8.40 1.05 -16.40
C TYR A 93 8.79 -0.05 -17.40
N ASN A 94 8.61 0.21 -18.70
CA ASN A 94 8.93 -0.78 -19.73
C ASN A 94 10.42 -1.16 -19.74
N ASP A 95 11.31 -0.22 -19.46
CA ASP A 95 12.75 -0.46 -19.43
C ASP A 95 13.21 -1.21 -18.15
N LEU A 96 12.56 -0.98 -17.04
CA LEU A 96 13.04 -1.41 -15.71
C LEU A 96 12.19 -2.51 -15.06
N PHE A 97 11.10 -2.95 -15.70
CA PHE A 97 10.32 -4.10 -15.22
C PHE A 97 11.19 -5.37 -15.16
N PRO A 98 11.11 -6.21 -14.12
CA PRO A 98 10.17 -6.15 -12.98
C PRO A 98 10.64 -5.32 -11.77
N ARG A 99 11.83 -4.73 -11.79
CA ARG A 99 12.34 -3.92 -10.67
C ARG A 99 11.45 -2.69 -10.39
N VAL A 100 10.89 -2.09 -11.43
CA VAL A 100 9.74 -1.20 -11.34
C VAL A 100 8.49 -2.05 -11.54
N CYS A 101 7.69 -2.20 -10.49
CA CYS A 101 6.57 -3.14 -10.47
C CYS A 101 5.25 -2.55 -10.96
N GLY A 102 5.05 -1.24 -10.82
CA GLY A 102 3.79 -0.60 -11.16
C GLY A 102 3.82 0.91 -10.94
N MET A 103 2.65 1.53 -11.00
CA MET A 103 2.48 2.95 -10.78
C MET A 103 1.55 3.24 -9.60
N LYS A 104 1.81 4.34 -8.89
CA LYS A 104 1.02 4.81 -7.76
C LYS A 104 0.36 6.14 -8.05
N MET A 105 -0.93 6.24 -7.81
CA MET A 105 -1.70 7.47 -7.83
C MET A 105 -2.30 7.76 -6.46
N PHE A 106 -2.31 9.03 -6.07
CA PHE A 106 -2.98 9.51 -4.86
C PHE A 106 -4.18 10.35 -5.28
N ALA A 107 -5.40 9.86 -5.04
CA ALA A 107 -6.63 10.56 -5.43
C ALA A 107 -7.00 11.71 -4.48
N SER A 108 -6.28 11.88 -3.38
CA SER A 108 -6.36 13.01 -2.45
C SER A 108 -4.97 13.43 -1.99
N GLN A 109 -4.86 14.58 -1.32
CA GLN A 109 -3.64 14.94 -0.63
C GLN A 109 -3.36 13.97 0.52
N SER A 110 -2.16 13.40 0.48
CA SER A 110 -1.61 12.51 1.47
C SER A 110 -0.14 12.90 1.72
N THR A 111 0.63 12.08 2.41
CA THR A 111 2.06 12.32 2.63
C THR A 111 2.80 12.42 1.30
N GLY A 112 3.58 13.49 1.09
CA GLY A 112 4.42 13.67 -0.11
C GLY A 112 3.89 14.65 -1.16
N ASN A 113 2.74 15.29 -0.94
CA ASN A 113 2.16 16.31 -1.83
C ASN A 113 2.00 15.86 -3.30
N MET A 114 1.62 14.59 -3.51
CA MET A 114 1.44 13.98 -4.83
C MET A 114 -0.05 13.80 -5.21
N GLY A 115 -0.97 14.48 -4.51
CA GLY A 115 -2.41 14.34 -4.72
C GLY A 115 -2.86 14.85 -6.08
N ILE A 116 -3.60 14.02 -6.82
CA ILE A 116 -4.28 14.38 -8.07
C ILE A 116 -5.76 14.57 -7.74
N ILE A 117 -6.11 15.82 -7.39
CA ILE A 117 -7.44 16.16 -6.89
C ILE A 117 -8.41 16.38 -8.05
N GLY A 118 -9.59 15.80 -7.92
CA GLY A 118 -10.70 15.94 -8.88
C GLY A 118 -10.73 14.83 -9.94
N LYS A 119 -11.93 14.33 -10.16
CA LYS A 119 -12.19 13.16 -11.04
C LYS A 119 -11.72 13.38 -12.48
N ASP A 120 -11.88 14.60 -13.02
CA ASP A 120 -11.51 14.88 -14.43
C ASP A 120 -9.98 14.79 -14.62
N ARG A 121 -9.20 15.22 -13.64
CA ARG A 121 -7.72 15.08 -13.66
C ARG A 121 -7.32 13.61 -13.55
N GLN A 122 -7.98 12.84 -12.69
CA GLN A 122 -7.75 11.40 -12.56
C GLN A 122 -8.10 10.65 -13.84
N LEU A 123 -9.21 11.02 -14.50
CA LEU A 123 -9.59 10.48 -15.80
C LEU A 123 -8.52 10.81 -16.88
N ALA A 124 -7.98 12.02 -16.89
CA ALA A 124 -6.90 12.40 -17.81
C ALA A 124 -5.64 11.53 -17.59
N VAL A 125 -5.29 11.20 -16.35
CA VAL A 125 -4.18 10.27 -16.05
C VAL A 125 -4.42 8.90 -16.69
N TYR A 126 -5.60 8.29 -16.49
CA TYR A 126 -5.89 6.97 -17.09
C TYR A 126 -5.91 7.02 -18.62
N LYS A 127 -6.39 8.11 -19.23
CA LYS A 127 -6.31 8.29 -20.67
C LYS A 127 -4.87 8.34 -21.15
N ALA A 128 -4.03 9.15 -20.50
CA ALA A 128 -2.61 9.23 -20.84
C ALA A 128 -1.89 7.88 -20.69
N LEU A 129 -2.21 7.10 -19.64
CA LEU A 129 -1.68 5.74 -19.48
C LEU A 129 -2.12 4.82 -20.62
N SER A 130 -3.40 4.87 -21.00
CA SER A 130 -3.95 4.08 -22.11
C SER A 130 -3.34 4.47 -23.45
N ASP A 131 -3.22 5.77 -23.73
CA ASP A 131 -2.66 6.30 -24.96
C ASP A 131 -1.17 5.93 -25.11
N ASN A 132 -0.45 5.76 -24.01
CA ASN A 132 0.94 5.29 -23.99
C ASN A 132 1.07 3.77 -23.87
N GLY A 133 -0.03 3.00 -23.93
CA GLY A 133 -0.04 1.54 -23.95
C GLY A 133 0.34 0.87 -22.63
N TYR A 134 0.23 1.58 -21.50
CA TYR A 134 0.49 0.99 -20.20
C TYR A 134 -0.60 -0.03 -19.80
N CYS A 135 -0.17 -1.26 -19.51
CA CYS A 135 -1.05 -2.37 -19.11
C CYS A 135 -0.69 -2.98 -17.75
N GLY A 136 0.19 -2.35 -17.00
CA GLY A 136 0.59 -2.79 -15.66
C GLY A 136 -0.43 -2.41 -14.58
N VAL A 137 -0.02 -2.49 -13.32
CA VAL A 137 -0.84 -2.16 -12.16
C VAL A 137 -0.77 -0.67 -11.84
N VAL A 138 -1.91 -0.03 -11.62
CA VAL A 138 -2.02 1.29 -11.00
C VAL A 138 -2.61 1.12 -9.61
N ALA A 139 -1.77 1.28 -8.58
CA ALA A 139 -2.22 1.28 -7.19
C ALA A 139 -2.71 2.69 -6.80
N VAL A 140 -3.89 2.77 -6.19
CA VAL A 140 -4.53 4.05 -5.90
C VAL A 140 -4.86 4.17 -4.41
N HIS A 141 -4.40 5.28 -3.80
CA HIS A 141 -4.94 5.75 -2.54
C HIS A 141 -6.27 6.47 -2.81
N CYS A 142 -7.37 5.90 -2.35
CA CYS A 142 -8.72 6.35 -2.68
C CYS A 142 -9.37 7.11 -1.53
N GLU A 143 -9.36 8.43 -1.59
CA GLU A 143 -10.22 9.31 -0.79
C GLU A 143 -10.64 10.51 -1.66
N LYS A 144 -11.89 10.91 -1.59
CA LYS A 144 -12.44 12.07 -2.30
C LYS A 144 -12.38 13.29 -1.40
N GLU A 145 -11.42 14.18 -1.66
CA GLU A 145 -11.08 15.30 -0.78
C GLU A 145 -12.24 16.29 -0.64
N GLU A 146 -13.08 16.41 -1.66
CA GLU A 146 -14.27 17.26 -1.66
C GLU A 146 -15.32 16.84 -0.60
N LEU A 147 -15.20 15.62 -0.08
CA LEU A 147 -16.08 15.11 0.98
C LEU A 147 -15.44 15.19 2.38
N PHE A 148 -14.22 15.75 2.49
CA PHE A 148 -13.58 15.97 3.79
C PHE A 148 -14.33 17.02 4.59
N ARG A 149 -14.35 16.84 5.90
CA ARG A 149 -15.08 17.70 6.86
C ARG A 149 -14.10 18.38 7.80
N SER A 150 -13.55 19.51 7.38
CA SER A 150 -12.49 20.21 8.13
C SER A 150 -12.93 20.69 9.52
N SER A 151 -14.24 20.89 9.75
CA SER A 151 -14.81 21.31 11.03
C SER A 151 -14.92 20.20 12.08
N GLU A 152 -14.80 18.93 11.68
CA GLU A 152 -14.87 17.79 12.59
C GLU A 152 -13.62 17.69 13.48
N VAL A 153 -13.73 16.97 14.60
CA VAL A 153 -12.65 16.86 15.59
C VAL A 153 -11.75 15.67 15.31
N SER A 154 -12.34 14.46 15.24
CA SER A 154 -11.56 13.23 15.03
C SER A 154 -11.08 13.10 13.59
N HIS A 155 -9.95 12.40 13.40
CA HIS A 155 -9.41 12.16 12.07
C HIS A 155 -10.36 11.33 11.20
N CYS A 156 -11.00 10.33 11.80
CA CYS A 156 -12.00 9.49 11.17
C CYS A 156 -13.21 10.30 10.64
N THR A 157 -13.73 11.25 11.43
CA THR A 157 -14.86 12.08 11.01
C THR A 157 -14.49 13.17 10.03
N LYS A 158 -13.23 13.67 10.08
CA LYS A 158 -12.69 14.58 9.06
C LYS A 158 -12.59 13.95 7.68
N ARG A 159 -12.29 12.65 7.62
CA ARG A 159 -12.11 11.86 6.39
C ARG A 159 -13.10 10.69 6.40
N PRO A 160 -14.40 10.94 6.21
CA PRO A 160 -15.46 9.95 6.44
C PRO A 160 -15.41 8.79 5.43
N SER A 161 -15.98 7.62 5.78
CA SER A 161 -16.04 6.42 4.94
C SER A 161 -16.56 6.71 3.53
N VAL A 162 -17.57 7.58 3.39
CA VAL A 162 -18.14 7.98 2.10
C VAL A 162 -17.12 8.62 1.15
N SER A 163 -16.04 9.21 1.69
CA SER A 163 -14.94 9.77 0.88
C SER A 163 -14.17 8.68 0.14
N GLU A 164 -13.86 7.56 0.81
CA GLU A 164 -13.22 6.40 0.16
C GLU A 164 -14.17 5.74 -0.84
N GLU A 165 -15.42 5.46 -0.44
CA GLU A 165 -16.42 4.84 -1.28
C GLU A 165 -16.66 5.62 -2.60
N ALA A 166 -16.79 6.94 -2.50
CA ALA A 166 -16.98 7.81 -3.67
C ALA A 166 -15.72 7.83 -4.55
N SER A 167 -14.53 7.86 -3.95
CA SER A 167 -13.28 7.83 -4.69
C SER A 167 -13.11 6.50 -5.44
N VAL A 168 -13.37 5.36 -4.81
CA VAL A 168 -13.29 4.04 -5.46
C VAL A 168 -14.23 3.96 -6.65
N ARG A 169 -15.48 4.45 -6.53
CA ARG A 169 -16.43 4.52 -7.65
C ARG A 169 -15.94 5.44 -8.77
N ASP A 170 -15.35 6.58 -8.42
CA ASP A 170 -14.76 7.49 -9.40
C ASP A 170 -13.58 6.82 -10.15
N GLN A 171 -12.70 6.06 -9.46
CA GLN A 171 -11.62 5.33 -10.12
C GLN A 171 -12.14 4.27 -11.09
N ILE A 172 -13.14 3.48 -10.68
CA ILE A 172 -13.79 2.47 -11.53
C ILE A 172 -14.33 3.12 -12.81
N GLU A 173 -15.07 4.22 -12.67
CA GLU A 173 -15.62 4.95 -13.82
C GLU A 173 -14.53 5.54 -14.72
N CYS A 174 -13.44 6.07 -14.13
CA CYS A 174 -12.30 6.61 -14.90
C CYS A 174 -11.62 5.53 -15.73
N VAL A 175 -11.36 4.37 -15.14
CA VAL A 175 -10.76 3.21 -15.82
C VAL A 175 -11.63 2.74 -16.98
N GLU A 176 -12.95 2.63 -16.79
CA GLU A 176 -13.91 2.26 -17.84
C GLU A 176 -13.94 3.29 -18.97
N LYS A 177 -14.05 4.59 -18.65
CA LYS A 177 -14.08 5.68 -19.64
C LYS A 177 -12.76 5.86 -20.41
N ALA A 178 -11.63 5.57 -19.77
CA ALA A 178 -10.33 5.62 -20.39
C ALA A 178 -10.01 4.34 -21.18
N HIS A 179 -10.84 3.31 -21.14
CA HIS A 179 -10.58 1.99 -21.70
C HIS A 179 -9.23 1.42 -21.26
N PHE A 180 -8.85 1.66 -20.00
CA PHE A 180 -7.57 1.25 -19.46
C PHE A 180 -7.46 -0.30 -19.41
N GLN A 181 -6.38 -0.84 -19.97
CA GLN A 181 -6.21 -2.29 -20.13
C GLN A 181 -5.42 -2.96 -18.99
N GLY A 182 -4.79 -2.14 -18.12
CA GLY A 182 -4.06 -2.62 -16.94
C GLY A 182 -4.99 -3.00 -15.78
N THR A 183 -4.40 -3.23 -14.62
CA THR A 183 -5.13 -3.55 -13.38
C THR A 183 -5.25 -2.33 -12.49
N LEU A 184 -6.47 -1.99 -12.09
CA LEU A 184 -6.74 -1.04 -11.02
C LEU A 184 -6.59 -1.75 -9.68
N HIS A 185 -5.66 -1.29 -8.84
CA HIS A 185 -5.51 -1.78 -7.47
C HIS A 185 -5.95 -0.72 -6.46
N ILE A 186 -6.97 -1.03 -5.67
CA ILE A 186 -7.42 -0.19 -4.56
C ILE A 186 -6.54 -0.54 -3.35
N ALA A 187 -5.59 0.33 -3.03
CA ALA A 187 -4.70 0.15 -1.90
C ALA A 187 -5.44 0.37 -0.57
N HIS A 188 -5.01 -0.35 0.47
CA HIS A 188 -5.45 -0.19 1.88
C HIS A 188 -6.96 0.07 2.03
N ILE A 189 -7.80 -0.73 1.35
CA ILE A 189 -9.26 -0.60 1.40
C ILE A 189 -9.77 -0.71 2.84
N SER A 190 -10.68 0.18 3.24
CA SER A 190 -11.06 0.29 4.65
C SER A 190 -12.56 0.32 4.91
N THR A 191 -13.41 0.40 3.86
CA THR A 191 -14.87 0.57 4.01
C THR A 191 -15.68 -0.50 3.31
N GLN A 192 -16.87 -0.82 3.86
CA GLN A 192 -17.79 -1.77 3.24
C GLN A 192 -18.24 -1.30 1.86
N GLY A 193 -18.60 -0.01 1.71
CA GLY A 193 -19.10 0.51 0.44
C GLY A 193 -18.04 0.48 -0.68
N ALA A 194 -16.73 0.60 -0.33
CA ALA A 194 -15.64 0.40 -1.27
C ALA A 194 -15.48 -1.08 -1.67
N LEU A 195 -15.57 -2.01 -0.73
CA LEU A 195 -15.57 -3.46 -1.00
C LEU A 195 -16.73 -3.85 -1.93
N ASP A 196 -17.91 -3.33 -1.69
CA ASP A 196 -19.10 -3.59 -2.54
C ASP A 196 -18.88 -3.04 -3.95
N ALA A 197 -18.29 -1.87 -4.10
CA ALA A 197 -17.96 -1.30 -5.41
C ALA A 197 -16.90 -2.16 -6.17
N VAL A 198 -15.90 -2.71 -5.47
CA VAL A 198 -14.92 -3.64 -6.05
C VAL A 198 -15.58 -4.94 -6.52
N LYS A 199 -16.48 -5.53 -5.70
CA LYS A 199 -17.23 -6.73 -6.07
C LYS A 199 -18.08 -6.51 -7.32
N ASP A 200 -18.82 -5.39 -7.38
CA ASP A 200 -19.63 -5.00 -8.54
C ASP A 200 -18.77 -4.85 -9.80
N ALA A 201 -17.66 -4.12 -9.73
CA ALA A 201 -16.75 -3.92 -10.85
C ALA A 201 -16.17 -5.25 -11.37
N ARG A 202 -15.78 -6.17 -10.48
CA ARG A 202 -15.34 -7.53 -10.86
C ARG A 202 -16.43 -8.32 -11.58
N SER A 203 -17.67 -8.23 -11.09
CA SER A 203 -18.82 -8.94 -11.71
C SER A 203 -19.08 -8.48 -13.15
N ARG A 204 -18.66 -7.25 -13.49
CA ARG A 204 -18.70 -6.69 -14.85
C ARG A 204 -17.46 -6.99 -15.68
N GLY A 205 -16.49 -7.74 -15.14
CA GLY A 205 -15.28 -8.15 -15.84
C GLY A 205 -14.12 -7.15 -15.77
N LEU A 206 -14.16 -6.14 -14.89
CA LEU A 206 -13.08 -5.19 -14.71
C LEU A 206 -11.86 -5.86 -14.05
N LYS A 207 -10.67 -5.57 -14.54
CA LYS A 207 -9.41 -5.98 -13.89
C LYS A 207 -9.16 -5.08 -12.67
N ILE A 208 -9.75 -5.43 -11.53
CA ILE A 208 -9.63 -4.69 -10.29
C ILE A 208 -9.26 -5.60 -9.13
N THR A 209 -8.32 -5.16 -8.31
CA THR A 209 -7.89 -5.81 -7.06
C THR A 209 -7.99 -4.83 -5.89
N CYS A 210 -7.99 -5.35 -4.67
CA CYS A 210 -7.83 -4.52 -3.48
C CYS A 210 -6.97 -5.21 -2.43
N GLY A 211 -6.21 -4.42 -1.69
CA GLY A 211 -5.43 -4.81 -0.53
C GLY A 211 -6.00 -4.24 0.76
N ALA A 212 -5.81 -4.93 1.88
CA ALA A 212 -6.19 -4.42 3.20
C ALA A 212 -4.99 -4.42 4.13
N THR A 213 -4.97 -3.47 5.07
CA THR A 213 -3.87 -3.31 6.01
C THR A 213 -4.20 -3.87 7.40
N PRO A 214 -3.18 -4.26 8.18
CA PRO A 214 -3.38 -4.74 9.54
C PRO A 214 -4.21 -3.80 10.41
N HIS A 215 -4.00 -2.50 10.29
CA HIS A 215 -4.72 -1.53 11.10
C HIS A 215 -6.21 -1.44 10.73
N HIS A 216 -6.59 -1.60 9.47
CA HIS A 216 -8.01 -1.67 9.07
C HIS A 216 -8.66 -3.04 9.35
N ILE A 217 -7.86 -4.10 9.52
CA ILE A 217 -8.32 -5.45 9.86
C ILE A 217 -8.54 -5.59 11.38
N LEU A 218 -7.61 -5.09 12.21
CA LEU A 218 -7.57 -5.32 13.64
C LEU A 218 -8.13 -4.17 14.49
N LEU A 219 -7.90 -2.91 14.07
CA LEU A 219 -8.27 -1.71 14.80
C LEU A 219 -9.54 -1.07 14.22
N ASN A 220 -10.14 -0.17 14.99
CA ASN A 220 -11.30 0.62 14.57
C ASN A 220 -11.17 2.06 15.12
N SER A 221 -12.12 2.94 14.78
CA SER A 221 -12.05 4.36 15.16
C SER A 221 -11.96 4.64 16.67
N ASP A 222 -12.34 3.68 17.53
CA ASP A 222 -12.18 3.83 18.99
C ASP A 222 -10.70 3.73 19.42
N CYS A 223 -9.82 3.20 18.55
CA CYS A 223 -8.38 3.07 18.80
C CYS A 223 -7.59 4.29 18.28
N GLU A 224 -8.24 5.28 17.68
CA GLU A 224 -7.57 6.46 17.11
C GLU A 224 -6.90 7.30 18.20
N THR A 225 -5.61 7.61 17.99
CA THR A 225 -4.81 8.52 18.83
C THR A 225 -3.85 9.29 17.91
N ASP A 226 -3.08 10.24 18.47
CA ASP A 226 -2.02 10.91 17.69
C ASP A 226 -0.95 9.92 17.19
N ILE A 227 -0.70 8.84 17.91
CA ILE A 227 0.21 7.78 17.50
C ILE A 227 -0.45 6.88 16.48
N VAL A 228 -1.69 6.42 16.74
CA VAL A 228 -2.45 5.53 15.86
C VAL A 228 -3.26 6.36 14.88
N LYS A 229 -2.56 6.97 13.92
CA LYS A 229 -3.12 7.85 12.88
C LYS A 229 -2.50 7.49 11.53
N MET A 230 -3.35 7.24 10.52
CA MET A 230 -2.99 6.89 9.16
C MET A 230 -4.03 7.42 8.16
N ASN A 231 -3.77 7.33 6.87
CA ASN A 231 -4.68 7.64 5.77
C ASN A 231 -4.81 6.43 4.84
N PRO A 232 -6.02 5.92 4.59
CA PRO A 232 -7.31 6.32 5.18
C PRO A 232 -7.32 6.15 6.71
N PRO A 233 -8.16 6.90 7.45
CA PRO A 233 -8.25 6.75 8.90
C PRO A 233 -8.86 5.42 9.30
N LEU A 234 -8.70 5.04 10.58
CA LEU A 234 -9.44 3.93 11.17
C LEU A 234 -10.94 4.16 11.01
N ARG A 235 -11.68 3.11 10.73
CA ARG A 235 -13.11 3.16 10.43
C ARG A 235 -13.96 2.64 11.60
N PRO A 236 -15.28 2.90 11.60
CA PRO A 236 -16.19 2.27 12.56
C PRO A 236 -16.09 0.75 12.56
N LYS A 237 -16.52 0.12 13.66
CA LYS A 237 -16.50 -1.36 13.83
C LYS A 237 -17.20 -2.11 12.70
N SER A 238 -18.26 -1.53 12.11
CA SER A 238 -18.98 -2.12 10.98
C SER A 238 -18.08 -2.28 9.76
N ASP A 239 -17.35 -1.23 9.39
CA ASP A 239 -16.41 -1.26 8.26
C ASP A 239 -15.25 -2.22 8.52
N ARG A 240 -14.65 -2.18 9.74
CA ARG A 240 -13.62 -3.12 10.14
C ARG A 240 -14.11 -4.58 10.01
N LEU A 241 -15.34 -4.87 10.42
CA LEU A 241 -15.91 -6.22 10.31
C LEU A 241 -16.13 -6.61 8.84
N ALA A 242 -16.53 -5.67 7.98
CA ALA A 242 -16.64 -5.92 6.55
C ALA A 242 -15.28 -6.25 5.92
N VAL A 243 -14.22 -5.51 6.27
CA VAL A 243 -12.84 -5.79 5.84
C VAL A 243 -12.38 -7.18 6.32
N TRP A 244 -12.63 -7.53 7.59
CA TRP A 244 -12.33 -8.85 8.13
C TRP A 244 -13.01 -9.98 7.34
N ASN A 245 -14.30 -9.85 7.08
CA ASN A 245 -15.08 -10.86 6.34
C ASN A 245 -14.60 -11.00 4.88
N ALA A 246 -14.18 -9.90 4.27
CA ALA A 246 -13.69 -9.84 2.89
C ALA A 246 -12.34 -10.59 2.69
N LEU A 247 -11.59 -10.90 3.76
CA LEU A 247 -10.42 -11.78 3.72
C LEU A 247 -10.82 -13.25 3.47
N PHE A 248 -11.99 -13.66 3.99
CA PHE A 248 -12.49 -15.03 3.87
C PHE A 248 -13.29 -15.27 2.60
N ASP A 249 -14.03 -14.26 2.11
CA ASP A 249 -14.87 -14.40 0.92
C ASP A 249 -14.10 -14.19 -0.42
N GLY A 250 -12.80 -13.88 -0.34
CA GLY A 250 -11.94 -13.70 -1.52
C GLY A 250 -12.00 -12.30 -2.16
N THR A 251 -12.72 -11.37 -1.57
CA THR A 251 -12.80 -9.99 -2.09
C THR A 251 -11.45 -9.27 -1.97
N ILE A 252 -10.79 -9.38 -0.81
CA ILE A 252 -9.44 -8.87 -0.62
C ILE A 252 -8.45 -9.83 -1.27
N ASN A 253 -7.59 -9.30 -2.13
CA ASN A 253 -6.59 -10.08 -2.89
C ASN A 253 -5.37 -10.39 -2.05
N TRP A 254 -4.85 -9.41 -1.28
CA TRP A 254 -3.71 -9.59 -0.38
C TRP A 254 -3.79 -8.67 0.83
N VAL A 255 -3.01 -8.99 1.85
CA VAL A 255 -2.75 -8.08 2.97
C VAL A 255 -1.44 -7.35 2.68
N GLU A 256 -1.45 -6.06 2.87
CA GLU A 256 -0.33 -5.14 2.68
C GLU A 256 -0.12 -4.31 3.94
N SER A 257 1.12 -4.02 4.31
CA SER A 257 1.37 -3.39 5.61
C SER A 257 1.02 -1.91 5.67
N ASP A 258 1.15 -1.21 4.55
CA ASP A 258 1.25 0.25 4.52
C ASP A 258 2.29 0.77 5.54
N HIS A 259 3.40 0.02 5.65
CA HIS A 259 4.48 0.34 6.57
C HIS A 259 5.01 1.74 6.30
N ALA A 260 4.79 2.64 7.25
CA ALA A 260 5.06 4.07 7.09
C ALA A 260 5.55 4.71 8.40
N PRO A 261 6.80 4.39 8.83
CA PRO A 261 7.32 4.87 10.10
C PRO A 261 7.54 6.38 10.13
N HIS A 262 7.39 6.93 11.32
CA HIS A 262 7.60 8.33 11.65
C HIS A 262 8.33 8.46 12.98
N THR A 263 9.06 9.56 13.17
CA THR A 263 9.57 9.92 14.49
C THR A 263 8.43 10.34 15.43
N LEU A 264 8.66 10.29 16.73
CA LEU A 264 7.69 10.79 17.70
C LEU A 264 7.33 12.27 17.44
N ALA A 265 8.33 13.08 17.07
CA ALA A 265 8.12 14.49 16.73
C ALA A 265 7.19 14.65 15.51
N ASP A 266 7.34 13.82 14.47
CA ASP A 266 6.42 13.83 13.31
C ASP A 266 5.00 13.47 13.74
N LYS A 267 4.83 12.45 14.59
CA LYS A 267 3.50 12.05 15.09
C LYS A 267 2.83 13.15 15.89
N MET A 268 3.57 13.79 16.79
CA MET A 268 3.07 14.93 17.57
C MET A 268 2.76 16.16 16.68
N ALA A 269 3.41 16.28 15.53
CA ALA A 269 3.07 17.27 14.49
C ALA A 269 1.90 16.83 13.59
N GLY A 270 1.29 15.66 13.86
CA GLY A 270 0.09 15.19 13.19
C GLY A 270 0.35 14.31 11.96
N ALA A 271 1.55 13.77 11.77
CA ALA A 271 1.85 12.89 10.65
C ALA A 271 0.99 11.61 10.67
N SER A 272 0.55 11.20 9.47
CA SER A 272 -0.18 9.94 9.24
C SER A 272 0.80 8.86 8.76
N GLY A 273 0.69 7.65 9.31
CA GLY A 273 1.52 6.48 9.05
C GLY A 273 2.03 5.83 10.34
N ILE A 274 2.20 4.52 10.31
CA ILE A 274 2.68 3.69 11.43
C ILE A 274 3.60 2.58 10.92
N PRO A 275 4.50 2.01 11.74
CA PRO A 275 5.18 0.77 11.42
C PRO A 275 4.17 -0.37 11.24
N GLY A 276 4.28 -1.14 10.14
CA GLY A 276 3.26 -2.12 9.74
C GLY A 276 3.62 -3.58 9.99
N PHE A 277 4.92 -3.94 10.08
CA PHE A 277 5.32 -5.35 10.12
C PHE A 277 4.81 -6.11 11.35
N GLU A 278 4.85 -5.50 12.54
CA GLU A 278 4.24 -6.09 13.75
C GLU A 278 2.77 -6.43 13.51
N GLY A 279 2.01 -5.49 12.94
CA GLY A 279 0.59 -5.70 12.61
C GLY A 279 0.36 -6.82 11.61
N MET A 280 1.23 -7.00 10.62
CA MET A 280 1.18 -8.12 9.67
C MET A 280 1.27 -9.47 10.39
N LEU A 281 2.22 -9.60 11.32
CA LEU A 281 2.39 -10.81 12.12
C LEU A 281 1.15 -11.09 13.00
N LEU A 282 0.59 -10.05 13.61
CA LEU A 282 -0.63 -10.17 14.43
C LEU A 282 -1.84 -10.59 13.60
N VAL A 283 -2.00 -10.06 12.37
CA VAL A 283 -3.07 -10.48 11.45
C VAL A 283 -2.92 -11.96 11.11
N ILE A 284 -1.72 -12.42 10.75
CA ILE A 284 -1.48 -13.84 10.44
C ILE A 284 -1.89 -14.73 11.60
N ARG A 285 -1.50 -14.41 12.84
CA ARG A 285 -1.91 -15.15 14.04
C ARG A 285 -3.44 -15.21 14.16
N ARG A 286 -4.10 -14.07 14.03
CA ARG A 286 -5.56 -13.97 14.16
C ARG A 286 -6.30 -14.75 13.08
N LEU A 287 -5.79 -14.75 11.84
CA LEU A 287 -6.39 -15.52 10.76
C LEU A 287 -6.20 -17.02 10.95
N LYS A 288 -5.05 -17.47 11.46
CA LYS A 288 -4.83 -18.88 11.86
C LYS A 288 -5.76 -19.30 13.00
N GLU A 289 -5.89 -18.50 14.05
CA GLU A 289 -6.82 -18.73 15.15
C GLU A 289 -8.28 -18.81 14.68
N ALA A 290 -8.65 -18.03 13.68
CA ALA A 290 -9.97 -18.05 13.06
C ALA A 290 -10.17 -19.22 12.08
N GLY A 291 -9.19 -20.11 11.92
CA GLY A 291 -9.27 -21.30 11.08
C GLY A 291 -9.03 -21.07 9.60
N MET A 292 -8.39 -19.97 9.21
CA MET A 292 -8.03 -19.74 7.80
C MET A 292 -7.05 -20.82 7.32
N SER A 293 -7.31 -21.39 6.15
CA SER A 293 -6.45 -22.42 5.57
C SER A 293 -5.06 -21.89 5.21
N GLN A 294 -4.04 -22.75 5.30
CA GLN A 294 -2.67 -22.40 4.88
C GLN A 294 -2.61 -21.95 3.42
N ALA A 295 -3.41 -22.54 2.53
CA ALA A 295 -3.50 -22.13 1.14
C ALA A 295 -3.96 -20.67 1.02
N ARG A 296 -5.04 -20.30 1.74
CA ARG A 296 -5.55 -18.92 1.73
C ARG A 296 -4.58 -17.92 2.36
N LEU A 297 -3.88 -18.31 3.42
CA LEU A 297 -2.81 -17.49 4.00
C LEU A 297 -1.69 -17.24 2.98
N ASN A 298 -1.25 -18.27 2.25
CA ASN A 298 -0.23 -18.10 1.22
C ASN A 298 -0.72 -17.23 0.05
N GLU A 299 -1.98 -17.32 -0.35
CA GLU A 299 -2.58 -16.40 -1.32
C GLU A 299 -2.49 -14.96 -0.84
N LEU A 300 -2.91 -14.69 0.40
CA LEU A 300 -3.00 -13.32 0.96
C LEU A 300 -1.63 -12.68 1.24
N PHE A 301 -0.61 -13.46 1.58
CA PHE A 301 0.67 -12.94 2.05
C PHE A 301 1.87 -13.32 1.17
N CYS A 302 1.68 -14.12 0.11
CA CYS A 302 2.80 -14.57 -0.70
C CYS A 302 2.54 -14.45 -2.21
N THR A 303 1.48 -15.07 -2.76
CA THR A 303 1.39 -15.33 -4.20
C THR A 303 0.55 -14.34 -4.98
N ASN A 304 -0.63 -13.92 -4.46
CA ASN A 304 -1.57 -13.11 -5.25
C ASN A 304 -1.00 -11.78 -5.74
N ALA A 305 -0.22 -11.08 -4.90
CA ALA A 305 0.41 -9.84 -5.33
C ALA A 305 1.41 -10.11 -6.46
N LEU A 306 2.31 -11.10 -6.30
CA LEU A 306 3.30 -11.45 -7.31
C LEU A 306 2.65 -11.82 -8.66
N GLU A 307 1.57 -12.61 -8.63
CA GLU A 307 0.81 -13.00 -9.83
C GLU A 307 0.20 -11.79 -10.55
N VAL A 308 -0.46 -10.90 -9.80
CA VAL A 308 -1.11 -9.71 -10.37
C VAL A 308 -0.10 -8.73 -10.97
N PHE A 309 1.07 -8.58 -10.33
CA PHE A 309 2.15 -7.74 -10.84
C PHE A 309 3.02 -8.43 -11.91
N GLY A 310 2.82 -9.71 -12.19
CA GLY A 310 3.61 -10.49 -13.15
C GLY A 310 5.07 -10.68 -12.74
N ILE A 311 5.32 -10.69 -11.43
CA ILE A 311 6.64 -10.84 -10.83
C ILE A 311 6.91 -12.34 -10.60
N LYS A 312 8.10 -12.81 -11.02
CA LYS A 312 8.44 -14.24 -11.04
C LYS A 312 9.21 -14.72 -9.82
N GLU A 313 9.61 -13.82 -8.96
CA GLU A 313 10.22 -14.14 -7.67
C GLU A 313 9.29 -15.04 -6.86
N THR A 314 9.86 -15.96 -6.11
CA THR A 314 9.12 -16.82 -5.21
C THR A 314 9.22 -16.27 -3.80
N SER A 315 8.09 -16.12 -3.16
CA SER A 315 8.00 -15.70 -1.76
C SER A 315 7.90 -16.93 -0.85
N SER A 316 8.56 -16.88 0.29
CA SER A 316 8.47 -17.93 1.30
C SER A 316 7.04 -18.07 1.82
N PRO A 317 6.53 -19.30 2.00
CA PRO A 317 5.17 -19.51 2.51
C PRO A 317 5.03 -18.97 3.94
N VAL A 318 3.80 -18.66 4.32
CA VAL A 318 3.49 -18.24 5.69
C VAL A 318 3.88 -19.33 6.68
N SER A 319 4.86 -19.05 7.52
CA SER A 319 5.33 -19.94 8.59
C SER A 319 4.59 -19.70 9.92
N GLU A 320 5.00 -20.42 10.97
CA GLU A 320 4.58 -20.12 12.33
C GLU A 320 5.16 -18.76 12.78
N ILE A 321 4.33 -17.93 13.39
CA ILE A 321 4.75 -16.61 13.87
C ILE A 321 5.12 -16.73 15.36
N SER A 322 6.41 -16.66 15.66
CA SER A 322 6.91 -16.71 17.03
C SER A 322 6.73 -15.38 17.78
N ASP A 323 6.74 -15.45 19.12
CA ASP A 323 6.73 -14.23 19.95
C ASP A 323 8.00 -13.39 19.76
N GLU A 324 9.11 -14.05 19.45
CA GLU A 324 10.37 -13.38 19.13
C GLU A 324 10.26 -12.51 17.87
N MET A 325 9.65 -13.02 16.81
CA MET A 325 9.40 -12.23 15.57
C MET A 325 8.55 -10.99 15.88
N VAL A 326 7.46 -11.15 16.64
CA VAL A 326 6.59 -10.02 17.02
C VAL A 326 7.34 -9.02 17.88
N SER A 327 8.09 -9.48 18.89
CA SER A 327 8.89 -8.63 19.78
C SER A 327 9.99 -7.86 19.01
N LEU A 328 10.61 -8.48 18.01
CA LEU A 328 11.62 -7.86 17.17
C LEU A 328 10.99 -6.77 16.30
N ALA A 329 9.88 -7.07 15.63
CA ALA A 329 9.15 -6.07 14.82
C ALA A 329 8.66 -4.89 15.67
N HIS A 330 8.19 -5.16 16.89
CA HIS A 330 7.78 -4.15 17.86
C HIS A 330 8.93 -3.23 18.27
N SER A 331 10.07 -3.81 18.65
CA SER A 331 11.23 -3.06 19.18
C SER A 331 12.05 -2.33 18.12
N ALA A 332 11.81 -2.61 16.83
CA ALA A 332 12.54 -1.99 15.72
C ALA A 332 12.21 -0.48 15.56
N TYR A 333 11.10 -0.01 16.12
CA TYR A 333 10.65 1.38 15.99
C TYR A 333 10.35 2.00 17.36
N PRO A 334 10.58 3.33 17.52
CA PRO A 334 10.36 4.01 18.82
C PRO A 334 8.88 4.13 19.19
N ILE A 335 7.97 3.85 18.29
CA ILE A 335 6.52 3.91 18.48
C ILE A 335 5.87 2.68 17.86
N SER A 336 4.89 2.12 18.58
CA SER A 336 4.03 1.05 18.07
C SER A 336 2.55 1.46 18.19
N ALA A 337 1.75 1.00 17.26
CA ALA A 337 0.30 1.16 17.26
C ALA A 337 -0.42 -0.10 17.83
N TRP A 338 0.34 -1.11 18.26
CA TRP A 338 -0.16 -2.47 18.51
C TRP A 338 -0.17 -2.87 20.00
N ASN A 339 -0.02 -1.89 20.91
CA ASN A 339 -0.06 -2.10 22.37
C ASN A 339 -1.49 -2.35 22.89
#